data_9fa1af6df4d969194f05b1e8c73714f2
#
_entry.id   9fa1af6df4d969194f05b1e8c73714f2
#
_cell.length_a   1.000
_cell.length_b   1.000
_cell.length_c   1.000
_cell.angle_alpha   90.00
_cell.angle_beta   90.00
_cell.angle_gamma   90.00
#
_symmetry.space_group_name_H-M   'P 1'
#
loop_
_entity.id
_entity.type
_entity.pdbx_description
1 polymer ?
#
loop_
_entity_poly.entity_id
_entity_poly.type
_entity_poly.pdbx_seq_one_letter_code
_entity_poly.pdbx_strand_id
1 'polypeptide(L)'
;MTKVDLAGFDNSWYKPGPRWKILLWYVVNGVFIQSRHPFSGLRLFWLKWFGATIHGSVVIRPGVRVKYPWKLKIYGPVWIGEDVWIDNLDSVSIAAHCCISQGAMLLCGNHDYKSAKFELLTGPIVLEEGVWIGAKSVVCLNTICRSHSILSVGSIASGEMKAYTIYKGNPAIPLRNREIHNG
;
A
#
# COMPACT_ATOMS: atom_id res chain seq x y z
N MET A 1 -20.46 30.87 4.71
CA MET A 1 -19.60 29.66 4.74
C MET A 1 -19.35 29.22 3.30
N THR A 2 -18.10 28.96 2.93
CA THR A 2 -17.73 28.37 1.63
C THR A 2 -18.25 26.93 1.57
N LYS A 3 -18.85 26.55 0.46
CA LYS A 3 -19.38 25.18 0.25
C LYS A 3 -18.40 24.39 -0.62
N VAL A 4 -18.43 23.04 -0.46
CA VAL A 4 -17.72 22.15 -1.36
C VAL A 4 -18.33 22.21 -2.75
N ASP A 5 -17.48 22.31 -3.78
CA ASP A 5 -17.87 22.33 -5.19
C ASP A 5 -17.10 21.26 -5.96
N LEU A 6 -17.67 20.05 -6.02
CA LEU A 6 -17.07 18.93 -6.76
C LEU A 6 -17.07 19.13 -8.28
N ALA A 7 -17.89 20.05 -8.81
CA ALA A 7 -17.84 20.38 -10.23
C ALA A 7 -16.55 21.14 -10.61
N GLY A 8 -15.95 21.82 -9.64
CA GLY A 8 -14.65 22.46 -9.79
C GLY A 8 -13.44 21.54 -9.55
N PHE A 9 -13.66 20.24 -9.31
CA PHE A 9 -12.56 19.30 -9.11
C PHE A 9 -11.70 19.15 -10.36
N ASP A 10 -10.39 19.32 -10.19
CA ASP A 10 -9.40 19.16 -11.26
C ASP A 10 -8.20 18.36 -10.76
N ASN A 11 -7.96 17.22 -11.40
CA ASN A 11 -6.78 16.38 -11.18
C ASN A 11 -5.89 16.27 -12.43
N SER A 12 -5.97 17.20 -13.35
CA SER A 12 -5.22 17.20 -14.63
C SER A 12 -3.70 17.21 -14.44
N TRP A 13 -3.23 17.70 -13.31
CA TRP A 13 -1.83 17.64 -12.88
C TRP A 13 -1.34 16.23 -12.62
N TYR A 14 -2.23 15.32 -12.23
CA TYR A 14 -1.86 13.95 -11.87
C TYR A 14 -1.65 13.09 -13.10
N LYS A 15 -0.44 12.57 -13.27
CA LYS A 15 -0.03 11.76 -14.42
C LYS A 15 0.25 10.31 -13.98
N PRO A 16 -0.75 9.43 -13.93
CA PRO A 16 -0.58 8.05 -13.47
C PRO A 16 0.23 7.18 -14.43
N GLY A 17 0.30 7.57 -15.70
CA GLY A 17 0.99 6.84 -16.76
C GLY A 17 0.21 6.85 -18.09
N PRO A 18 0.70 6.16 -19.13
CA PRO A 18 0.03 6.10 -20.43
C PRO A 18 -1.36 5.43 -20.33
N ARG A 19 -2.37 6.03 -20.93
CA ARG A 19 -3.77 5.56 -20.86
C ARG A 19 -3.93 4.11 -21.33
N TRP A 20 -3.25 3.72 -22.41
CA TRP A 20 -3.30 2.35 -22.93
C TRP A 20 -2.77 1.33 -21.91
N LYS A 21 -1.68 1.67 -21.21
CA LYS A 21 -1.08 0.82 -20.17
C LYS A 21 -2.01 0.63 -18.97
N ILE A 22 -2.68 1.73 -18.57
CA ILE A 22 -3.66 1.71 -17.48
C ILE A 22 -4.84 0.81 -17.85
N LEU A 23 -5.38 0.96 -19.07
CA LEU A 23 -6.53 0.17 -19.53
C LEU A 23 -6.20 -1.32 -19.59
N LEU A 24 -5.05 -1.68 -20.18
CA LEU A 24 -4.60 -3.06 -20.25
C LEU A 24 -4.35 -3.63 -18.85
N TRP A 25 -3.74 -2.84 -17.96
CA TRP A 25 -3.54 -3.25 -16.57
C TRP A 25 -4.86 -3.49 -15.82
N TYR A 26 -5.89 -2.70 -16.10
CA TYR A 26 -7.21 -2.89 -15.49
C TYR A 26 -7.76 -4.28 -15.76
N VAL A 27 -7.66 -4.74 -17.01
CA VAL A 27 -8.08 -6.08 -17.42
C VAL A 27 -7.23 -7.15 -16.74
N VAL A 28 -5.90 -7.05 -16.82
CA VAL A 28 -4.97 -8.02 -16.23
C VAL A 28 -5.11 -8.08 -14.71
N ASN A 29 -5.27 -6.93 -14.06
CA ASN A 29 -5.48 -6.86 -12.62
C ASN A 29 -6.77 -7.59 -12.19
N GLY A 30 -7.88 -7.39 -12.91
CA GLY A 30 -9.14 -8.08 -12.64
C GLY A 30 -9.06 -9.59 -12.84
N VAL A 31 -8.45 -10.02 -13.94
CA VAL A 31 -8.43 -11.44 -14.32
C VAL A 31 -7.38 -12.26 -13.55
N PHE A 32 -6.17 -11.72 -13.36
CA PHE A 32 -5.04 -12.49 -12.83
C PHE A 32 -4.65 -12.09 -11.40
N ILE A 33 -4.65 -10.81 -11.05
CA ILE A 33 -4.15 -10.36 -9.75
C ILE A 33 -5.20 -10.55 -8.66
N GLN A 34 -6.42 -10.06 -8.90
CA GLN A 34 -7.54 -10.17 -7.95
C GLN A 34 -8.16 -11.55 -7.89
N SER A 35 -7.86 -12.42 -8.86
CA SER A 35 -8.44 -13.76 -8.93
C SER A 35 -8.09 -14.62 -7.71
N ARG A 36 -8.93 -15.60 -7.44
CA ARG A 36 -8.79 -16.53 -6.30
C ARG A 36 -7.85 -17.72 -6.59
N HIS A 37 -7.20 -17.80 -7.76
CA HIS A 37 -6.27 -18.90 -8.04
C HIS A 37 -5.08 -18.90 -7.05
N PRO A 38 -4.50 -20.07 -6.71
CA PRO A 38 -3.48 -20.16 -5.65
C PRO A 38 -2.07 -19.73 -6.10
N PHE A 39 -1.83 -19.55 -7.40
CA PHE A 39 -0.48 -19.39 -7.95
C PHE A 39 0.07 -17.96 -7.77
N SER A 40 0.90 -17.76 -6.73
CA SER A 40 1.59 -16.49 -6.47
C SER A 40 2.50 -16.08 -7.64
N GLY A 41 3.20 -17.05 -8.25
CA GLY A 41 4.13 -16.80 -9.36
C GLY A 41 3.49 -16.09 -10.57
N LEU A 42 2.24 -16.43 -10.90
CA LEU A 42 1.52 -15.78 -12.00
C LEU A 42 1.22 -14.30 -11.69
N ARG A 43 0.89 -13.97 -10.44
CA ARG A 43 0.71 -12.59 -10.00
C ARG A 43 2.02 -11.80 -10.11
N LEU A 44 3.11 -12.39 -9.63
CA LEU A 44 4.45 -11.78 -9.70
C LEU A 44 4.91 -11.53 -11.14
N PHE A 45 4.65 -12.49 -12.04
CA PHE A 45 4.94 -12.34 -13.47
C PHE A 45 4.26 -11.11 -14.06
N TRP A 46 2.94 -10.98 -13.89
CA TRP A 46 2.18 -9.85 -14.43
C TRP A 46 2.56 -8.52 -13.79
N LEU A 47 2.78 -8.48 -12.48
CA LEU A 47 3.25 -7.26 -11.80
C LEU A 47 4.58 -6.78 -12.37
N LYS A 48 5.56 -7.68 -12.53
CA LYS A 48 6.86 -7.35 -13.12
C LYS A 48 6.72 -6.87 -14.57
N TRP A 49 5.93 -7.56 -15.37
CA TRP A 49 5.73 -7.21 -16.78
C TRP A 49 5.11 -5.80 -16.95
N PHE A 50 4.25 -5.41 -16.03
CA PHE A 50 3.70 -4.05 -15.99
C PHE A 50 4.60 -3.03 -15.28
N GLY A 51 5.80 -3.41 -14.87
CA GLY A 51 6.84 -2.49 -14.39
C GLY A 51 6.98 -2.39 -12.88
N ALA A 52 6.44 -3.33 -12.09
CA ALA A 52 6.80 -3.43 -10.68
C ALA A 52 8.25 -3.89 -10.53
N THR A 53 9.00 -3.23 -9.66
CA THR A 53 10.34 -3.66 -9.26
C THR A 53 10.21 -4.69 -8.14
N ILE A 54 10.49 -5.97 -8.42
CA ILE A 54 10.34 -7.04 -7.44
C ILE A 54 11.60 -7.90 -7.43
N HIS A 55 12.29 -7.93 -6.28
CA HIS A 55 13.49 -8.72 -6.03
C HIS A 55 13.27 -9.69 -4.86
N GLY A 56 13.99 -10.81 -4.87
CA GLY A 56 13.93 -11.83 -3.83
C GLY A 56 12.63 -12.64 -3.81
N SER A 57 12.38 -13.33 -2.71
CA SER A 57 11.21 -14.19 -2.52
C SER A 57 9.99 -13.37 -2.08
N VAL A 58 8.93 -13.40 -2.88
CA VAL A 58 7.69 -12.68 -2.56
C VAL A 58 6.49 -13.62 -2.70
N VAL A 59 5.64 -13.65 -1.70
CA VAL A 59 4.37 -14.38 -1.71
C VAL A 59 3.23 -13.38 -1.77
N ILE A 60 2.38 -13.50 -2.81
CA ILE A 60 1.16 -12.69 -2.97
C ILE A 60 -0.05 -13.62 -2.96
N ARG A 61 -0.88 -13.46 -1.95
CA ARG A 61 -2.09 -14.26 -1.76
C ARG A 61 -3.24 -13.83 -2.70
N PRO A 62 -4.30 -14.64 -2.84
CA PRO A 62 -5.48 -14.32 -3.66
C PRO A 62 -6.16 -13.01 -3.25
N GLY A 63 -6.85 -12.38 -4.22
CA GLY A 63 -7.66 -11.19 -3.96
C GLY A 63 -6.88 -9.88 -3.79
N VAL A 64 -5.55 -9.92 -3.87
CA VAL A 64 -4.72 -8.70 -3.80
C VAL A 64 -5.07 -7.77 -4.96
N ARG A 65 -5.13 -6.47 -4.68
CA ARG A 65 -5.37 -5.42 -5.68
C ARG A 65 -4.19 -4.46 -5.70
N VAL A 66 -3.68 -4.16 -6.89
CA VAL A 66 -2.60 -3.18 -7.10
C VAL A 66 -3.04 -2.18 -8.15
N LYS A 67 -3.01 -0.89 -7.83
CA LYS A 67 -3.50 0.14 -8.76
C LYS A 67 -2.53 0.39 -9.90
N TYR A 68 -1.26 0.63 -9.60
CA TYR A 68 -0.23 0.93 -10.61
C TYR A 68 1.06 0.16 -10.34
N PRO A 69 1.32 -0.99 -11.00
CA PRO A 69 2.51 -1.80 -10.77
C PRO A 69 3.82 -1.02 -10.93
N TRP A 70 3.90 -0.11 -11.87
CA TRP A 70 5.08 0.72 -12.14
C TRP A 70 5.43 1.73 -11.03
N LYS A 71 4.58 1.84 -10.01
CA LYS A 71 4.84 2.61 -8.79
C LYS A 71 5.07 1.72 -7.56
N LEU A 72 5.26 0.40 -7.75
CA LEU A 72 5.45 -0.57 -6.68
C LEU A 72 6.88 -1.13 -6.71
N LYS A 73 7.55 -1.09 -5.55
CA LYS A 73 8.87 -1.70 -5.33
C LYS A 73 8.81 -2.65 -4.14
N ILE A 74 9.26 -3.89 -4.31
CA ILE A 74 9.28 -4.93 -3.28
C ILE A 74 10.63 -5.60 -3.26
N TYR A 75 11.24 -5.66 -2.09
CA TYR A 75 12.53 -6.31 -1.85
C TYR A 75 12.34 -7.43 -0.83
N GLY A 76 12.08 -8.64 -1.31
CA GLY A 76 11.79 -9.82 -0.46
C GLY A 76 12.99 -10.31 0.36
N PRO A 77 12.71 -11.20 1.33
CA PRO A 77 11.45 -11.94 1.50
C PRO A 77 10.30 -11.06 2.01
N VAL A 78 9.12 -11.14 1.35
CA VAL A 78 7.94 -10.37 1.70
C VAL A 78 6.68 -11.25 1.56
N TRP A 79 5.75 -11.11 2.50
CA TRP A 79 4.43 -11.75 2.44
C TRP A 79 3.32 -10.71 2.34
N ILE A 80 2.45 -10.88 1.32
CA ILE A 80 1.27 -10.05 1.10
C ILE A 80 0.03 -10.96 1.20
N GLY A 81 -0.76 -10.73 2.24
CA GLY A 81 -1.94 -11.49 2.60
C GLY A 81 -3.10 -11.34 1.63
N GLU A 82 -4.15 -12.13 1.85
CA GLU A 82 -5.36 -12.11 1.04
C GLU A 82 -6.07 -10.76 1.10
N ASP A 83 -6.66 -10.35 -0.04
CA ASP A 83 -7.48 -9.15 -0.17
C ASP A 83 -6.76 -7.84 0.23
N VAL A 84 -5.43 -7.83 0.30
CA VAL A 84 -4.66 -6.59 0.50
C VAL A 84 -4.89 -5.66 -0.68
N TRP A 85 -5.14 -4.38 -0.37
CA TRP A 85 -5.28 -3.35 -1.39
C TRP A 85 -4.12 -2.35 -1.34
N ILE A 86 -3.35 -2.31 -2.42
CA ILE A 86 -2.28 -1.33 -2.65
C ILE A 86 -2.82 -0.27 -3.62
N ASP A 87 -3.41 0.79 -3.06
CA ASP A 87 -3.94 1.93 -3.82
C ASP A 87 -2.83 2.96 -4.05
N ASN A 88 -1.81 2.53 -4.78
CA ASN A 88 -0.57 3.25 -4.98
C ASN A 88 -0.67 4.34 -6.06
N LEU A 89 -1.44 5.39 -5.77
CA LEU A 89 -1.43 6.63 -6.57
C LEU A 89 -0.04 7.27 -6.60
N ASP A 90 0.76 7.07 -5.56
CA ASP A 90 2.18 7.40 -5.50
C ASP A 90 3.01 6.14 -5.26
N SER A 91 4.33 6.29 -5.08
CA SER A 91 5.24 5.16 -4.89
C SER A 91 4.99 4.44 -3.57
N VAL A 92 4.98 3.11 -3.64
CA VAL A 92 5.01 2.22 -2.49
C VAL A 92 6.30 1.41 -2.53
N SER A 93 7.09 1.50 -1.47
CA SER A 93 8.32 0.73 -1.28
C SER A 93 8.20 -0.20 -0.08
N ILE A 94 8.46 -1.48 -0.29
CA ILE A 94 8.36 -2.53 0.73
C ILE A 94 9.72 -3.23 0.81
N ALA A 95 10.42 -3.05 1.93
CA ALA A 95 11.72 -3.67 2.16
C ALA A 95 11.59 -5.14 2.60
N ALA A 96 12.72 -5.80 2.79
CA ALA A 96 12.78 -7.21 3.15
C ALA A 96 12.11 -7.52 4.50
N HIS A 97 11.68 -8.77 4.66
CA HIS A 97 11.07 -9.29 5.88
C HIS A 97 9.76 -8.61 6.30
N CYS A 98 9.13 -7.86 5.39
CA CYS A 98 7.82 -7.28 5.64
C CYS A 98 6.69 -8.31 5.52
N CYS A 99 5.69 -8.16 6.40
CA CYS A 99 4.44 -8.90 6.33
C CYS A 99 3.26 -7.91 6.27
N ILE A 100 2.43 -8.01 5.23
CA ILE A 100 1.19 -7.25 5.11
C ILE A 100 0.06 -8.25 5.22
N SER A 101 -0.67 -8.19 6.34
CA SER A 101 -1.72 -9.17 6.64
C SER A 101 -2.98 -8.92 5.83
N GLN A 102 -3.87 -9.91 5.82
CA GLN A 102 -5.08 -9.94 5.00
C GLN A 102 -5.98 -8.71 5.19
N GLY A 103 -6.49 -8.22 4.08
CA GLY A 103 -7.39 -7.08 4.02
C GLY A 103 -6.78 -5.74 4.44
N ALA A 104 -5.46 -5.66 4.66
CA ALA A 104 -4.80 -4.39 4.91
C ALA A 104 -4.80 -3.50 3.66
N MET A 105 -4.72 -2.18 3.85
CA MET A 105 -4.71 -1.20 2.78
C MET A 105 -3.51 -0.28 2.88
N LEU A 106 -2.81 -0.08 1.74
CA LEU A 106 -1.79 0.95 1.57
C LEU A 106 -2.39 2.05 0.69
N LEU A 107 -2.75 3.18 1.28
CA LEU A 107 -3.55 4.23 0.67
C LEU A 107 -2.69 5.47 0.39
N CYS A 108 -2.18 5.59 -0.85
CA CYS A 108 -1.34 6.72 -1.28
C CYS A 108 -2.13 7.96 -1.72
N GLY A 109 -3.45 7.94 -1.65
CA GLY A 109 -4.30 9.05 -2.09
C GLY A 109 -5.25 9.53 -1.01
N ASN A 110 -5.55 10.82 -1.07
CA ASN A 110 -6.58 11.47 -0.26
C ASN A 110 -7.06 12.73 -0.99
N HIS A 111 -7.95 13.49 -0.39
CA HIS A 111 -8.40 14.77 -0.89
C HIS A 111 -8.15 15.88 0.13
N ASP A 112 -7.91 17.10 -0.35
CA ASP A 112 -7.85 18.28 0.51
C ASP A 112 -9.27 18.67 0.91
N TYR A 113 -9.70 18.18 2.07
CA TYR A 113 -11.04 18.49 2.62
C TYR A 113 -11.21 19.96 3.05
N LYS A 114 -10.12 20.74 3.09
CA LYS A 114 -10.17 22.18 3.39
C LYS A 114 -10.40 23.01 2.15
N SER A 115 -10.13 22.44 0.98
CA SER A 115 -10.39 23.11 -0.29
C SER A 115 -11.82 22.91 -0.77
N ALA A 116 -12.43 23.95 -1.27
CA ALA A 116 -13.75 23.87 -1.90
C ALA A 116 -13.76 22.94 -3.10
N LYS A 117 -12.65 22.84 -3.83
CA LYS A 117 -12.49 21.99 -5.02
C LYS A 117 -12.11 20.55 -4.71
N PHE A 118 -11.89 20.21 -3.43
CA PHE A 118 -11.60 18.84 -2.99
C PHE A 118 -10.45 18.19 -3.77
N GLU A 119 -9.35 18.93 -3.99
CA GLU A 119 -8.23 18.51 -4.82
C GLU A 119 -7.61 17.19 -4.35
N LEU A 120 -7.10 16.43 -5.33
CA LEU A 120 -6.41 15.17 -5.05
C LEU A 120 -5.05 15.43 -4.38
N LEU A 121 -4.81 14.76 -3.26
CA LEU A 121 -3.52 14.68 -2.58
C LEU A 121 -2.94 13.28 -2.78
N THR A 122 -1.64 13.18 -3.13
CA THR A 122 -0.93 11.90 -3.19
C THR A 122 0.37 11.98 -2.41
N GLY A 123 0.80 10.84 -1.89
CA GLY A 123 2.07 10.76 -1.18
C GLY A 123 2.57 9.32 -1.06
N PRO A 124 3.90 9.13 -0.99
CA PRO A 124 4.50 7.81 -0.95
C PRO A 124 4.25 7.08 0.38
N ILE A 125 4.39 5.76 0.34
CA ILE A 125 4.42 4.90 1.52
C ILE A 125 5.72 4.10 1.51
N VAL A 126 6.41 4.09 2.64
CA VAL A 126 7.65 3.34 2.83
C VAL A 126 7.48 2.38 3.99
N LEU A 127 7.65 1.08 3.73
CA LEU A 127 7.77 0.06 4.74
C LEU A 127 9.22 -0.39 4.78
N GLU A 128 9.93 -0.06 5.86
CA GLU A 128 11.30 -0.51 6.07
C GLU A 128 11.35 -1.98 6.49
N GLU A 129 12.55 -2.53 6.64
CA GLU A 129 12.78 -3.94 6.93
C GLU A 129 12.00 -4.44 8.16
N GLY A 130 11.44 -5.63 8.06
CA GLY A 130 10.78 -6.32 9.17
C GLY A 130 9.46 -5.70 9.65
N VAL A 131 8.90 -4.75 8.91
CA VAL A 131 7.62 -4.13 9.24
C VAL A 131 6.47 -5.14 9.14
N TRP A 132 5.59 -5.11 10.11
CA TRP A 132 4.35 -5.88 10.08
C TRP A 132 3.11 -4.97 10.10
N ILE A 133 2.34 -5.03 9.03
CA ILE A 133 1.02 -4.37 8.92
C ILE A 133 -0.05 -5.41 9.26
N GLY A 134 -0.74 -5.21 10.37
CA GLY A 134 -1.79 -6.08 10.88
C GLY A 134 -3.01 -6.15 9.94
N ALA A 135 -3.81 -7.19 10.09
CA ALA A 135 -4.99 -7.42 9.26
C ALA A 135 -5.97 -6.23 9.33
N LYS A 136 -6.58 -5.88 8.17
CA LYS A 136 -7.56 -4.79 8.06
C LYS A 136 -7.07 -3.42 8.54
N SER A 137 -5.75 -3.22 8.66
CA SER A 137 -5.16 -1.92 8.98
C SER A 137 -5.02 -1.06 7.73
N VAL A 138 -4.95 0.25 7.91
CA VAL A 138 -4.73 1.22 6.84
C VAL A 138 -3.43 1.98 7.08
N VAL A 139 -2.58 2.06 6.07
CA VAL A 139 -1.42 2.94 6.04
C VAL A 139 -1.72 4.07 5.06
N CYS A 140 -1.78 5.30 5.56
CA CYS A 140 -2.13 6.48 4.79
C CYS A 140 -0.92 7.03 4.01
N LEU A 141 -1.18 7.96 3.08
CA LEU A 141 -0.15 8.65 2.30
C LEU A 141 0.89 9.33 3.20
N ASN A 142 2.11 9.49 2.68
CA ASN A 142 3.25 10.09 3.38
C ASN A 142 3.63 9.37 4.68
N THR A 143 3.33 8.05 4.78
CA THR A 143 3.69 7.25 5.95
C THR A 143 5.00 6.52 5.75
N ILE A 144 5.87 6.62 6.75
CA ILE A 144 7.10 5.84 6.86
C ILE A 144 6.98 4.92 8.06
N CYS A 145 6.90 3.62 7.82
CA CYS A 145 7.01 2.62 8.87
C CYS A 145 8.48 2.23 9.00
N ARG A 146 9.14 2.67 10.08
CA ARG A 146 10.55 2.37 10.34
C ARG A 146 10.75 0.90 10.68
N SER A 147 11.99 0.45 10.56
CA SER A 147 12.37 -0.97 10.68
C SER A 147 11.74 -1.66 11.87
N HIS A 148 11.18 -2.85 11.61
CA HIS A 148 10.59 -3.72 12.63
C HIS A 148 9.41 -3.11 13.41
N SER A 149 8.82 -2.01 12.94
CA SER A 149 7.58 -1.50 13.53
C SER A 149 6.38 -2.39 13.22
N ILE A 150 5.37 -2.34 14.08
CA ILE A 150 4.11 -3.10 13.90
C ILE A 150 2.93 -2.13 13.94
N LEU A 151 2.06 -2.22 12.95
CA LEU A 151 0.72 -1.64 13.00
C LEU A 151 -0.27 -2.75 13.39
N SER A 152 -0.87 -2.64 14.57
CA SER A 152 -1.81 -3.65 15.08
C SER A 152 -3.06 -3.76 14.22
N VAL A 153 -3.73 -4.93 14.28
CA VAL A 153 -4.97 -5.20 13.54
C VAL A 153 -6.00 -4.06 13.65
N GLY A 154 -6.60 -3.69 12.51
CA GLY A 154 -7.66 -2.67 12.45
C GLY A 154 -7.22 -1.23 12.77
N SER A 155 -5.91 -0.96 12.78
CA SER A 155 -5.37 0.37 13.11
C SER A 155 -5.11 1.22 11.86
N ILE A 156 -5.06 2.55 12.04
CA ILE A 156 -4.82 3.50 10.94
C ILE A 156 -3.58 4.33 11.24
N ALA A 157 -2.53 4.16 10.43
CA ALA A 157 -1.27 4.88 10.56
C ALA A 157 -1.17 6.03 9.56
N SER A 158 -0.62 7.16 10.04
CA SER A 158 -0.20 8.31 9.24
C SER A 158 1.09 8.91 9.80
N GLY A 159 1.93 9.48 8.94
CA GLY A 159 3.20 10.06 9.33
C GLY A 159 4.29 9.01 9.59
N GLU A 160 5.03 9.12 10.68
CA GLU A 160 6.17 8.24 10.96
C GLU A 160 5.88 7.28 12.12
N MET A 161 6.05 6.00 11.88
CA MET A 161 6.08 4.97 12.91
C MET A 161 7.55 4.67 13.27
N LYS A 162 7.92 4.83 14.55
CA LYS A 162 9.28 4.59 15.05
C LYS A 162 9.67 3.12 14.94
N ALA A 163 10.96 2.87 14.72
CA ALA A 163 11.50 1.52 14.67
C ALA A 163 11.22 0.73 15.96
N TYR A 164 11.08 -0.58 15.84
CA TYR A 164 10.85 -1.50 16.98
C TYR A 164 9.69 -1.07 17.89
N THR A 165 8.65 -0.46 17.33
CA THR A 165 7.51 0.04 18.11
C THR A 165 6.21 -0.53 17.59
N ILE A 166 5.33 -0.95 18.50
CA ILE A 166 3.98 -1.43 18.18
C ILE A 166 3.02 -0.26 18.30
N TYR A 167 2.26 -0.02 17.22
CA TYR A 167 1.23 1.02 17.13
C TYR A 167 -0.16 0.41 17.11
N LYS A 168 -1.14 1.07 17.73
CA LYS A 168 -2.52 0.61 17.78
C LYS A 168 -3.50 1.78 17.77
N GLY A 169 -4.65 1.59 17.15
CA GLY A 169 -5.80 2.52 17.20
C GLY A 169 -6.03 3.31 15.92
N ASN A 170 -6.95 4.27 15.99
CA ASN A 170 -7.28 5.23 14.94
C ASN A 170 -7.50 6.62 15.59
N PRO A 171 -6.53 7.57 15.43
CA PRO A 171 -5.22 7.37 14.82
C PRO A 171 -4.35 6.38 15.63
N ALA A 172 -3.45 5.67 14.95
CA ALA A 172 -2.54 4.75 15.61
C ALA A 172 -1.50 5.51 16.43
N ILE A 173 -1.39 5.17 17.71
CA ILE A 173 -0.43 5.72 18.65
C ILE A 173 0.56 4.64 19.13
N PRO A 174 1.77 5.01 19.56
CA PRO A 174 2.71 4.06 20.16
C PRO A 174 2.10 3.36 21.37
N LEU A 175 2.17 2.02 21.40
CA LEU A 175 1.65 1.22 22.52
C LEU A 175 2.79 0.69 23.41
N ARG A 176 3.80 0.07 22.81
CA ARG A 176 4.98 -0.50 23.48
C ARG A 176 6.08 -0.82 22.48
N ASN A 177 7.27 -1.12 22.98
CA ASN A 177 8.37 -1.62 22.16
C ASN A 177 8.06 -3.05 21.67
N ARG A 178 8.56 -3.37 20.47
CA ARG A 178 8.58 -4.73 19.94
C ARG A 178 9.85 -5.44 20.40
N GLU A 179 9.70 -6.53 21.10
CA GLU A 179 10.79 -7.44 21.43
C GLU A 179 10.77 -8.62 20.45
N ILE A 180 11.93 -8.98 19.93
CA ILE A 180 12.11 -10.12 19.01
C ILE A 180 13.03 -11.11 19.73
N HIS A 181 12.53 -12.31 19.99
CA HIS A 181 13.30 -13.37 20.63
C HIS A 181 13.86 -14.31 19.56
N ASN A 182 15.08 -14.77 19.77
CA ASN A 182 15.64 -15.87 18.99
C ASN A 182 14.91 -17.15 19.41
N GLY A 183 14.22 -17.78 18.46
CA GLY A 183 13.55 -19.08 18.65
C GLY A 183 14.55 -20.24 18.75
#